data_dcd6545f96d24d61398a05857a273b3e
#
_entry.id   dcd6545f96d24d61398a05857a273b3e
#
_cell.length_a   1.000
_cell.length_b   1.000
_cell.length_c   1.000
_cell.angle_alpha   90.00
_cell.angle_beta   90.00
_cell.angle_gamma   90.00
#
_symmetry.space_group_name_H-M   'P 1'
#
loop_
_entity.id
_entity.type
_entity.pdbx_description
1 polymer ?
#
loop_
_entity_poly.entity_id
_entity_poly.type
_entity_poly.pdbx_seq_one_letter_code
_entity_poly.pdbx_strand_id
1 'polypeptide(L)'
;MVEVRRLLEYNEKIRHRYFEAMAKLSWEEFIMNREASFHSLRNIFIHTLGAADYWLDFLQKADCHSKKKFDEYKNFDEVKAYMETVDVRTRNYLDSLPAGGLGKKYTLKNDADETIEITAEDILIHVFEEEVHHRGEIIALLWQMGVEPPLMGWKDL
;
A
#
# COMPACT_ATOMS: atom_id res chain seq x y z
N MET A 1 18.57 2.76 14.67
CA MET A 1 17.23 2.14 14.56
C MET A 1 16.52 2.83 13.38
N VAL A 2 15.93 2.09 12.45
CA VAL A 2 15.15 2.68 11.37
C VAL A 2 13.77 3.02 11.94
N GLU A 3 13.36 4.28 11.82
CA GLU A 3 12.05 4.71 12.28
C GLU A 3 10.97 4.30 11.28
N VAL A 4 9.78 3.90 11.77
CA VAL A 4 8.65 3.49 10.90
C VAL A 4 8.26 4.60 9.90
N ARG A 5 8.34 5.87 10.31
CA ARG A 5 8.15 7.02 9.41
C ARG A 5 9.06 6.93 8.18
N ARG A 6 10.35 6.68 8.38
CA ARG A 6 11.33 6.58 7.29
C ARG A 6 11.03 5.41 6.35
N LEU A 7 10.53 4.29 6.89
CA LEU A 7 10.09 3.16 6.07
C LEU A 7 8.90 3.53 5.18
N LEU A 8 7.91 4.23 5.73
CA LEU A 8 6.73 4.63 4.97
C LEU A 8 7.04 5.72 3.92
N GLU A 9 7.93 6.66 4.23
CA GLU A 9 8.41 7.66 3.26
C GLU A 9 9.19 7.01 2.11
N TYR A 10 10.03 6.02 2.42
CA TYR A 10 10.70 5.21 1.41
C TYR A 10 9.68 4.46 0.55
N ASN A 11 8.69 3.84 1.19
CA ASN A 11 7.65 3.06 0.52
C ASN A 11 6.84 3.93 -0.46
N GLU A 12 6.48 5.14 -0.07
CA GLU A 12 5.82 6.12 -0.93
C GLU A 12 6.66 6.41 -2.19
N LYS A 13 7.95 6.71 -2.04
CA LYS A 13 8.85 6.98 -3.19
C LYS A 13 8.91 5.79 -4.15
N ILE A 14 9.02 4.58 -3.62
CA ILE A 14 9.10 3.36 -4.43
C ILE A 14 7.75 3.08 -5.11
N ARG A 15 6.64 3.26 -4.43
CA ARG A 15 5.28 3.13 -4.96
C ARG A 15 5.08 4.00 -6.20
N HIS A 16 5.49 5.26 -6.14
CA HIS A 16 5.41 6.18 -7.27
C HIS A 16 6.22 5.68 -8.47
N ARG A 17 7.44 5.20 -8.27
CA ARG A 17 8.26 4.63 -9.36
C ARG A 17 7.58 3.43 -10.03
N TYR A 18 6.99 2.55 -9.23
CA TYR A 18 6.28 1.38 -9.75
C TYR A 18 5.00 1.78 -10.48
N PHE A 19 4.26 2.75 -9.95
CA PHE A 19 3.11 3.30 -10.65
C PHE A 19 3.50 3.90 -12.01
N GLU A 20 4.54 4.72 -12.07
CA GLU A 20 5.05 5.32 -13.31
C GLU A 20 5.51 4.25 -14.33
N ALA A 21 6.12 3.17 -13.87
CA ALA A 21 6.50 2.07 -14.76
C ALA A 21 5.27 1.34 -15.32
N MET A 22 4.28 1.05 -14.48
CA MET A 22 3.03 0.41 -14.90
C MET A 22 2.17 1.32 -15.78
N ALA A 23 2.20 2.63 -15.57
CA ALA A 23 1.46 3.61 -16.39
C ALA A 23 2.01 3.75 -17.82
N LYS A 24 3.14 3.14 -18.14
CA LYS A 24 3.66 3.03 -19.52
C LYS A 24 3.05 1.87 -20.31
N LEU A 25 2.40 0.94 -19.61
CA LEU A 25 1.65 -0.14 -20.23
C LEU A 25 0.33 0.38 -20.82
N SER A 26 -0.26 -0.40 -21.71
CA SER A 26 -1.66 -0.14 -22.07
C SER A 26 -2.58 -0.42 -20.87
N TRP A 27 -3.74 0.22 -20.85
CA TRP A 27 -4.75 -0.06 -19.82
C TRP A 27 -5.16 -1.55 -19.81
N GLU A 28 -5.28 -2.14 -20.99
CA GLU A 28 -5.62 -3.55 -21.19
C GLU A 28 -4.59 -4.47 -20.54
N GLU A 29 -3.29 -4.18 -20.71
CA GLU A 29 -2.22 -4.96 -20.06
C GLU A 29 -2.24 -4.79 -18.54
N PHE A 30 -2.53 -3.60 -18.04
CA PHE A 30 -2.58 -3.30 -16.61
C PHE A 30 -3.73 -4.03 -15.90
N ILE A 31 -4.88 -4.20 -16.56
CA ILE A 31 -6.06 -4.89 -16.01
C ILE A 31 -6.12 -6.38 -16.36
N MET A 32 -5.25 -6.87 -17.25
CA MET A 32 -5.27 -8.25 -17.72
C MET A 32 -5.08 -9.25 -16.57
N ASN A 33 -5.93 -10.27 -16.50
CA ASN A 33 -5.78 -11.37 -15.56
C ASN A 33 -4.49 -12.18 -15.87
N ARG A 34 -3.62 -12.29 -14.88
CA ARG A 34 -2.32 -12.99 -14.97
C ARG A 34 -2.18 -14.10 -13.93
N GLU A 35 -3.30 -14.55 -13.37
CA GLU A 35 -3.35 -15.63 -12.37
C GLU A 35 -2.48 -15.38 -11.12
N ALA A 36 -2.26 -14.10 -10.77
CA ALA A 36 -1.63 -13.66 -9.53
C ALA A 36 -2.67 -13.56 -8.40
N SER A 37 -2.26 -13.22 -7.17
CA SER A 37 -3.11 -13.19 -5.97
C SER A 37 -4.41 -12.39 -6.15
N PHE A 38 -4.33 -11.21 -6.79
CA PHE A 38 -5.46 -10.34 -7.12
C PHE A 38 -5.71 -10.23 -8.63
N HIS A 39 -5.23 -11.22 -9.38
CA HIS A 39 -5.41 -11.41 -10.82
C HIS A 39 -4.66 -10.45 -11.73
N SER A 40 -4.51 -9.17 -11.43
CA SER A 40 -3.91 -8.18 -12.34
C SER A 40 -3.02 -7.17 -11.61
N LEU A 41 -2.13 -6.51 -12.36
CA LEU A 41 -1.30 -5.42 -11.83
C LEU A 41 -2.13 -4.34 -11.18
N ARG A 42 -3.26 -3.92 -11.83
CA ARG A 42 -4.20 -2.95 -11.26
C ARG A 42 -4.72 -3.40 -9.91
N ASN A 43 -5.22 -4.62 -9.82
CA ASN A 43 -5.87 -5.11 -8.61
C ASN A 43 -4.87 -5.27 -7.46
N ILE A 44 -3.67 -5.79 -7.74
CA ILE A 44 -2.60 -5.90 -6.76
C ILE A 44 -2.23 -4.51 -6.23
N PHE A 45 -2.01 -3.54 -7.12
CA PHE A 45 -1.64 -2.19 -6.74
C PHE A 45 -2.74 -1.49 -5.92
N ILE A 46 -4.00 -1.58 -6.35
CA ILE A 46 -5.14 -1.02 -5.61
C ILE A 46 -5.34 -1.74 -4.27
N HIS A 47 -5.07 -3.05 -4.19
CA HIS A 47 -5.12 -3.77 -2.93
C HIS A 47 -4.14 -3.20 -1.89
N THR A 48 -2.89 -2.95 -2.28
CA THR A 48 -1.89 -2.37 -1.36
C THR A 48 -2.31 -0.98 -0.86
N LEU A 49 -2.85 -0.14 -1.74
CA LEU A 49 -3.42 1.15 -1.35
C LEU A 49 -4.60 0.98 -0.40
N GLY A 50 -5.48 0.03 -0.71
CA GLY A 50 -6.64 -0.30 0.10
C GLY A 50 -6.30 -0.83 1.49
N ALA A 51 -5.24 -1.62 1.61
CA ALA A 51 -4.73 -2.10 2.90
C ALA A 51 -4.22 -0.93 3.76
N ALA A 52 -3.40 -0.05 3.19
CA ALA A 52 -2.93 1.14 3.88
C ALA A 52 -4.08 2.04 4.35
N ASP A 53 -5.05 2.27 3.47
CA ASP A 53 -6.22 3.11 3.75
C ASP A 53 -7.12 2.51 4.85
N TYR A 54 -7.31 1.18 4.84
CA TYR A 54 -8.05 0.45 5.88
C TYR A 54 -7.40 0.60 7.26
N TRP A 55 -6.09 0.39 7.33
CA TRP A 55 -5.38 0.49 8.59
C TRP A 55 -5.30 1.93 9.12
N LEU A 56 -5.25 2.93 8.24
CA LEU A 56 -5.36 4.33 8.64
C LEU A 56 -6.73 4.66 9.24
N ASP A 57 -7.82 4.14 8.65
CA ASP A 57 -9.17 4.27 9.24
C ASP A 57 -9.22 3.64 10.63
N PHE A 58 -8.69 2.43 10.78
CA PHE A 58 -8.63 1.74 12.07
C PHE A 58 -7.85 2.55 13.12
N LEU A 59 -6.66 3.03 12.78
CA LEU A 59 -5.80 3.83 13.67
C LEU A 59 -6.45 5.15 14.11
N GLN A 60 -7.22 5.76 13.20
CA GLN A 60 -7.92 7.02 13.46
C GLN A 60 -9.30 6.82 14.08
N LYS A 61 -9.75 5.57 14.27
CA LYS A 61 -11.11 5.23 14.69
C LYS A 61 -12.18 5.88 13.82
N ALA A 62 -11.87 5.97 12.53
CA ALA A 62 -12.80 6.44 11.51
C ALA A 62 -13.72 5.30 11.07
N ASP A 63 -14.91 5.64 10.58
CA ASP A 63 -15.74 4.66 9.89
C ASP A 63 -15.01 4.22 8.63
N CYS A 64 -14.91 2.89 8.40
CA CYS A 64 -14.31 2.37 7.19
C CYS A 64 -15.04 2.95 5.98
N HIS A 65 -14.34 3.74 5.18
CA HIS A 65 -14.91 4.30 3.96
C HIS A 65 -15.30 3.18 3.02
N SER A 66 -16.45 3.32 2.37
CA SER A 66 -16.84 2.44 1.28
C SER A 66 -15.81 2.59 0.15
N LYS A 67 -14.93 1.59 0.04
CA LYS A 67 -13.87 1.60 -0.97
C LYS A 67 -14.44 1.18 -2.32
N LYS A 68 -14.03 1.87 -3.37
CA LYS A 68 -14.31 1.45 -4.74
C LYS A 68 -13.80 0.02 -4.96
N LYS A 69 -14.57 -0.79 -5.67
CA LYS A 69 -14.10 -2.09 -6.16
C LYS A 69 -13.02 -1.89 -7.22
N PHE A 70 -12.20 -2.90 -7.45
CA PHE A 70 -11.12 -2.81 -8.44
C PHE A 70 -11.62 -2.40 -9.84
N ASP A 71 -12.73 -2.95 -10.28
CA ASP A 71 -13.35 -2.71 -11.59
C ASP A 71 -14.03 -1.34 -11.73
N GLU A 72 -14.18 -0.60 -10.67
CA GLU A 72 -14.69 0.78 -10.68
C GLU A 72 -13.61 1.81 -11.06
N TYR A 73 -12.32 1.43 -11.02
CA TYR A 73 -11.22 2.24 -11.55
C TYR A 73 -11.09 2.01 -13.05
N LYS A 74 -11.26 3.07 -13.85
CA LYS A 74 -11.40 2.98 -15.31
C LYS A 74 -10.18 3.44 -16.10
N ASN A 75 -9.24 4.12 -15.46
CA ASN A 75 -8.03 4.65 -16.08
C ASN A 75 -6.93 4.89 -15.04
N PHE A 76 -5.72 5.16 -15.53
CA PHE A 76 -4.56 5.43 -14.67
C PHE A 76 -4.73 6.68 -13.80
N ASP A 77 -5.43 7.71 -14.29
CA ASP A 77 -5.62 8.94 -13.52
C ASP A 77 -6.44 8.70 -12.25
N GLU A 78 -7.47 7.85 -12.32
CA GLU A 78 -8.26 7.48 -11.13
C GLU A 78 -7.43 6.67 -10.12
N VAL A 79 -6.59 5.76 -10.59
CA VAL A 79 -5.68 4.98 -9.73
C VAL A 79 -4.63 5.89 -9.09
N LYS A 80 -4.08 6.83 -9.87
CA LYS A 80 -3.13 7.84 -9.40
C LYS A 80 -3.73 8.73 -8.32
N ALA A 81 -4.94 9.25 -8.54
CA ALA A 81 -5.63 10.09 -7.58
C ALA A 81 -5.88 9.35 -6.25
N TYR A 82 -6.20 8.06 -6.31
CA TYR A 82 -6.33 7.24 -5.10
C TYR A 82 -4.98 7.05 -4.39
N MET A 83 -3.91 6.74 -5.12
CA MET A 83 -2.56 6.66 -4.58
C MET A 83 -2.17 7.94 -3.84
N GLU A 84 -2.32 9.10 -4.49
CA GLU A 84 -2.01 10.41 -3.90
C GLU A 84 -2.86 10.71 -2.66
N THR A 85 -4.10 10.28 -2.64
CA THR A 85 -4.98 10.39 -1.46
C THR A 85 -4.44 9.58 -0.28
N VAL A 86 -4.04 8.33 -0.52
CA VAL A 86 -3.46 7.46 0.52
C VAL A 86 -2.13 8.04 1.04
N ASP A 87 -1.29 8.56 0.15
CA ASP A 87 -0.02 9.21 0.52
C ASP A 87 -0.24 10.41 1.45
N VAL A 88 -1.17 11.29 1.09
CA VAL A 88 -1.53 12.47 1.91
C VAL A 88 -2.09 12.03 3.27
N ARG A 89 -2.96 11.03 3.30
CA ARG A 89 -3.53 10.51 4.55
C ARG A 89 -2.46 9.92 5.46
N THR A 90 -1.53 9.15 4.89
CA THR A 90 -0.41 8.55 5.62
C THR A 90 0.47 9.62 6.26
N ARG A 91 0.88 10.63 5.48
CA ARG A 91 1.68 11.76 5.99
C ARG A 91 0.96 12.52 7.09
N ASN A 92 -0.31 12.87 6.87
CA ASN A 92 -1.12 13.60 7.86
C ASN A 92 -1.27 12.81 9.16
N TYR A 93 -1.47 11.50 9.08
CA TYR A 93 -1.53 10.66 10.27
C TYR A 93 -0.21 10.70 11.04
N LEU A 94 0.92 10.48 10.36
CA LEU A 94 2.25 10.50 10.98
C LEU A 94 2.59 11.87 11.61
N ASP A 95 2.17 12.96 10.97
CA ASP A 95 2.39 14.32 11.46
C ASP A 95 1.49 14.67 12.66
N SER A 96 0.34 14.02 12.78
CA SER A 96 -0.60 14.21 13.89
C SER A 96 -0.22 13.45 15.18
N LEU A 97 0.75 12.51 15.08
CA LEU A 97 1.12 11.68 16.22
C LEU A 97 1.85 12.49 17.31
N PRO A 98 1.37 12.43 18.55
CA PRO A 98 2.09 13.02 19.69
C PRO A 98 3.36 12.21 19.99
N ALA A 99 4.24 12.75 20.82
CA ALA A 99 5.39 12.00 21.34
C ALA A 99 4.91 10.70 22.00
N GLY A 100 5.50 9.57 21.56
CA GLY A 100 5.10 8.24 22.02
C GLY A 100 3.82 7.70 21.35
N GLY A 101 3.21 8.41 20.41
CA GLY A 101 1.96 8.01 19.74
C GLY A 101 2.04 6.67 19.00
N LEU A 102 3.23 6.30 18.53
CA LEU A 102 3.46 4.99 17.91
C LEU A 102 3.27 3.83 18.90
N GLY A 103 3.52 4.05 20.18
CA GLY A 103 3.29 3.04 21.24
C GLY A 103 1.83 2.90 21.68
N LYS A 104 0.89 3.68 21.09
CA LYS A 104 -0.53 3.54 21.41
C LYS A 104 -1.03 2.16 21.06
N LYS A 105 -1.70 1.52 22.04
CA LYS A 105 -2.20 0.16 21.92
C LYS A 105 -3.62 0.10 21.37
N TYR A 106 -3.87 -0.93 20.58
CA TYR A 106 -5.15 -1.26 20.00
C TYR A 106 -5.46 -2.73 20.22
N THR A 107 -6.73 -3.04 20.36
CA THR A 107 -7.21 -4.41 20.51
C THR A 107 -7.95 -4.81 19.24
N LEU A 108 -7.63 -5.97 18.69
CA LEU A 108 -8.32 -6.55 17.54
C LEU A 108 -8.43 -8.06 17.66
N LYS A 109 -9.24 -8.67 16.80
CA LYS A 109 -9.33 -10.12 16.64
C LYS A 109 -8.39 -10.55 15.51
N ASN A 110 -7.58 -11.59 15.76
CA ASN A 110 -6.81 -12.24 14.71
C ASN A 110 -7.68 -13.27 13.94
N ASP A 111 -7.11 -13.93 12.93
CA ASP A 111 -7.82 -14.93 12.10
C ASP A 111 -8.29 -16.15 12.90
N ALA A 112 -7.70 -16.42 14.05
CA ALA A 112 -8.12 -17.47 14.98
C ALA A 112 -9.20 -17.01 15.98
N ASP A 113 -9.80 -15.82 15.78
CA ASP A 113 -10.76 -15.17 16.68
C ASP A 113 -10.21 -14.87 18.09
N GLU A 114 -8.90 -14.89 18.26
CA GLU A 114 -8.24 -14.53 19.51
C GLU A 114 -8.10 -13.01 19.61
N THR A 115 -8.33 -12.49 20.81
CA THR A 115 -8.11 -11.07 21.09
C THR A 115 -6.62 -10.81 21.28
N ILE A 116 -6.04 -9.97 20.43
CA ILE A 116 -4.64 -9.56 20.51
C ILE A 116 -4.52 -8.06 20.75
N GLU A 117 -3.44 -7.67 21.40
CA GLU A 117 -3.06 -6.29 21.61
C GLU A 117 -1.83 -5.98 20.73
N ILE A 118 -1.92 -4.91 19.94
CA ILE A 118 -0.87 -4.44 19.03
C ILE A 118 -0.70 -2.94 19.17
N THR A 119 0.46 -2.43 18.77
CA THR A 119 0.72 -0.98 18.78
C THR A 119 0.41 -0.33 17.43
N ALA A 120 0.32 1.00 17.40
CA ALA A 120 0.25 1.74 16.14
C ALA A 120 1.48 1.48 15.26
N GLU A 121 2.66 1.31 15.87
CA GLU A 121 3.89 0.98 15.15
C GLU A 121 3.80 -0.37 14.46
N ASP A 122 3.30 -1.40 15.15
CA ASP A 122 3.13 -2.74 14.58
C ASP A 122 2.19 -2.71 13.36
N ILE A 123 1.10 -1.96 13.43
CA ILE A 123 0.16 -1.78 12.32
C ILE A 123 0.85 -1.10 11.13
N LEU A 124 1.61 -0.04 11.37
CA LEU A 124 2.31 0.67 10.29
C LEU A 124 3.44 -0.16 9.67
N ILE A 125 4.11 -1.01 10.46
CA ILE A 125 5.07 -1.99 9.95
C ILE A 125 4.35 -3.02 9.07
N HIS A 126 3.19 -3.51 9.49
CA HIS A 126 2.38 -4.41 8.68
C HIS A 126 1.96 -3.77 7.35
N VAL A 127 1.54 -2.50 7.34
CA VAL A 127 1.23 -1.76 6.10
C VAL A 127 2.46 -1.71 5.17
N PHE A 128 3.64 -1.48 5.72
CA PHE A 128 4.88 -1.51 4.95
C PHE A 128 5.17 -2.92 4.38
N GLU A 129 5.02 -3.95 5.21
CA GLU A 129 5.26 -5.35 4.82
C GLU A 129 4.30 -5.81 3.71
N GLU A 130 3.01 -5.51 3.82
CA GLU A 130 2.00 -5.77 2.80
C GLU A 130 2.40 -5.22 1.43
N GLU A 131 2.85 -3.98 1.41
CA GLU A 131 3.26 -3.37 0.15
C GLU A 131 4.55 -3.99 -0.41
N VAL A 132 5.52 -4.33 0.45
CA VAL A 132 6.75 -5.01 0.01
C VAL A 132 6.42 -6.40 -0.55
N HIS A 133 5.51 -7.13 0.11
CA HIS A 133 5.05 -8.43 -0.32
C HIS A 133 4.44 -8.37 -1.73
N HIS A 134 3.44 -7.54 -1.92
CA HIS A 134 2.75 -7.42 -3.21
C HIS A 134 3.58 -6.73 -4.30
N ARG A 135 4.52 -5.88 -3.93
CA ARG A 135 5.52 -5.35 -4.86
C ARG A 135 6.39 -6.46 -5.46
N GLY A 136 6.70 -7.51 -4.69
CA GLY A 136 7.35 -8.71 -5.21
C GLY A 136 6.55 -9.39 -6.32
N GLU A 137 5.23 -9.47 -6.19
CA GLU A 137 4.35 -9.99 -7.26
C GLU A 137 4.36 -9.09 -8.50
N ILE A 138 4.27 -7.77 -8.31
CA ILE A 138 4.35 -6.80 -9.42
C ILE A 138 5.68 -6.95 -10.17
N ILE A 139 6.80 -7.10 -9.45
CA ILE A 139 8.12 -7.35 -10.03
C ILE A 139 8.11 -8.61 -10.91
N ALA A 140 7.59 -9.71 -10.38
CA ALA A 140 7.52 -10.97 -11.11
C ALA A 140 6.66 -10.85 -12.39
N LEU A 141 5.52 -10.17 -12.31
CA LEU A 141 4.64 -9.95 -13.45
C LEU A 141 5.30 -9.05 -14.51
N LEU A 142 5.98 -7.97 -14.12
CA LEU A 142 6.69 -7.10 -15.05
C LEU A 142 7.78 -7.87 -15.79
N TRP A 143 8.58 -8.72 -15.11
CA TRP A 143 9.57 -9.57 -15.75
C TRP A 143 8.94 -10.57 -16.75
N GLN A 144 7.81 -11.18 -16.40
CA GLN A 144 7.08 -12.09 -17.31
C GLN A 144 6.57 -11.36 -18.56
N MET A 145 6.31 -10.06 -18.46
CA MET A 145 5.90 -9.20 -19.58
C MET A 145 7.08 -8.67 -20.40
N GLY A 146 8.32 -8.97 -20.02
CA GLY A 146 9.51 -8.41 -20.65
C GLY A 146 9.74 -6.93 -20.31
N VAL A 147 9.14 -6.44 -19.24
CA VAL A 147 9.29 -5.07 -18.73
C VAL A 147 10.24 -5.09 -17.54
N GLU A 148 11.32 -4.32 -17.63
CA GLU A 148 12.26 -4.21 -16.52
C GLU A 148 11.64 -3.41 -15.36
N PRO A 149 11.52 -4.02 -14.15
CA PRO A 149 11.00 -3.31 -12.99
C PRO A 149 11.90 -2.15 -12.56
N PRO A 150 11.35 -1.09 -11.97
CA PRO A 150 12.15 -0.01 -11.41
C PRO A 150 13.11 -0.52 -10.32
N LEU A 151 14.31 0.04 -10.29
CA LEU A 151 15.27 -0.24 -9.22
C LEU A 151 14.73 0.29 -7.88
N MET A 152 14.79 -0.57 -6.88
CA MET A 152 14.59 -0.19 -5.49
C MET A 152 15.97 0.13 -4.90
N GLY A 153 16.22 1.41 -4.68
CA GLY A 153 17.53 1.83 -4.21
C GLY A 153 17.56 2.06 -2.70
N TRP A 154 18.43 1.39 -1.98
CA TRP A 154 18.77 1.73 -0.59
C TRP A 154 19.20 3.20 -0.42
N LYS A 155 19.59 3.87 -1.50
CA LYS A 155 19.89 5.31 -1.56
C LYS A 155 18.65 6.19 -1.29
N ASP A 156 17.46 5.62 -1.39
CA ASP A 156 16.19 6.33 -1.21
C ASP A 156 15.67 6.26 0.23
N LEU A 157 16.39 5.52 1.09
CA LEU A 157 16.15 5.44 2.53
C LEU A 157 16.57 6.70 3.28
#